data_3f8c7186d4396c3da2094bf68ee87479
#
_entry.id   3f8c7186d4396c3da2094bf68ee87479
#
_cell.length_a   1.000
_cell.length_b   1.000
_cell.length_c   1.000
_cell.angle_alpha   90.00
_cell.angle_beta   90.00
_cell.angle_gamma   90.00
#
_symmetry.space_group_name_H-M   'P 1'
#
loop_
_entity.id
_entity.type
_entity.pdbx_description
1 polymer ?
#
loop_
_entity_poly.entity_id
_entity_poly.type
_entity_poly.pdbx_seq_one_letter_code
_entity_poly.pdbx_strand_id
1 'polypeptide(L)'
;MQQQDFCRYFDDYLTALRQEGKSAHTVEAYRRDLSQLERLLMLRPSENGADVGHGDFLAALKKLSQRNLSERSMARKLSVWRQYCGWLVQRGLMAADPTANLKAPKPPQRLPKAVQQEPLNHLLNQGCGEDALALRDRAVFELLYGSGLRLSEVCGLNLHDVLPDEGWVGVTGKGGKQRRVPLVRKSIDALLDYLPHRVAAEGEAALFTNKNGRRLGQRQIQKRLQQWAAEQGSAQHLSPHMLRHSYASHLLQ
;
A
#
# COMPACT_ATOMS: atom_id res chain seq x y z
N MET A 1 19.88 17.03 -22.94
CA MET A 1 19.07 17.87 -22.00
C MET A 1 19.88 18.08 -20.73
N GLN A 2 20.19 19.33 -20.40
CA GLN A 2 20.94 19.66 -19.17
C GLN A 2 20.17 19.26 -17.91
N GLN A 3 20.87 19.03 -16.81
CA GLN A 3 20.28 18.55 -15.54
C GLN A 3 19.18 19.48 -14.99
N GLN A 4 19.37 20.80 -15.09
CA GLN A 4 18.37 21.78 -14.65
C GLN A 4 17.08 21.67 -15.47
N ASP A 5 17.19 21.54 -16.79
CA ASP A 5 16.05 21.39 -17.68
C ASP A 5 15.35 20.06 -17.47
N PHE A 6 16.12 18.97 -17.17
CA PHE A 6 15.56 17.66 -16.87
C PHE A 6 14.63 17.68 -15.66
N CYS A 7 15.02 18.32 -14.56
CA CYS A 7 14.21 18.40 -13.35
C CYS A 7 13.04 19.40 -13.45
N ARG A 8 13.15 20.39 -14.34
CA ARG A 8 12.11 21.44 -14.53
C ARG A 8 10.74 20.88 -14.85
N TYR A 9 10.67 19.76 -15.58
CA TYR A 9 9.41 19.16 -16.04
C TYR A 9 8.79 18.16 -15.06
N PHE A 10 9.30 18.00 -13.84
CA PHE A 10 8.73 17.07 -12.87
C PHE A 10 7.28 17.39 -12.52
N ASP A 11 6.96 18.65 -12.27
CA ASP A 11 5.60 19.07 -11.93
C ASP A 11 4.62 18.93 -13.11
N ASP A 12 5.08 19.21 -14.33
CA ASP A 12 4.29 19.00 -15.54
C ASP A 12 3.95 17.51 -15.73
N TYR A 13 4.94 16.64 -15.54
CA TYR A 13 4.72 15.21 -15.60
C TYR A 13 3.75 14.70 -14.51
N LEU A 14 3.91 15.18 -13.28
CA LEU A 14 3.00 14.84 -12.18
C LEU A 14 1.57 15.34 -12.44
N THR A 15 1.43 16.46 -13.12
CA THR A 15 0.14 16.99 -13.55
C THR A 15 -0.47 16.13 -14.64
N ALA A 16 0.32 15.68 -15.63
CA ALA A 16 -0.13 14.76 -16.65
C ALA A 16 -0.62 13.42 -16.04
N LEU A 17 0.08 12.88 -15.05
CA LEU A 17 -0.36 11.67 -14.33
C LEU A 17 -1.71 11.84 -13.62
N ARG A 18 -1.99 13.03 -13.07
CA ARG A 18 -3.32 13.32 -12.48
C ARG A 18 -4.41 13.36 -13.55
N GLN A 19 -4.14 13.97 -14.69
CA GLN A 19 -5.05 14.03 -15.84
C GLN A 19 -5.33 12.62 -16.41
N GLU A 20 -4.35 11.71 -16.37
CA GLU A 20 -4.52 10.29 -16.70
C GLU A 20 -5.31 9.49 -15.66
N GLY A 21 -5.82 10.11 -14.59
CA GLY A 21 -6.60 9.43 -13.55
C GLY A 21 -5.75 8.59 -12.58
N LYS A 22 -4.45 8.82 -12.47
CA LYS A 22 -3.63 8.16 -11.44
C LYS A 22 -4.04 8.63 -10.05
N SER A 23 -4.07 7.71 -9.08
CA SER A 23 -4.45 8.05 -7.71
C SER A 23 -3.48 9.06 -7.08
N ALA A 24 -3.99 9.90 -6.15
CA ALA A 24 -3.17 10.85 -5.40
C ALA A 24 -1.96 10.17 -4.72
N HIS A 25 -2.15 8.97 -4.17
CA HIS A 25 -1.07 8.17 -3.59
C HIS A 25 0.00 7.77 -4.61
N THR A 26 -0.40 7.43 -5.84
CA THR A 26 0.52 7.11 -6.93
C THR A 26 1.33 8.34 -7.32
N VAL A 27 0.67 9.46 -7.55
CA VAL A 27 1.33 10.73 -7.92
C VAL A 27 2.32 11.16 -6.84
N GLU A 28 1.94 11.04 -5.56
CA GLU A 28 2.83 11.39 -4.45
C GLU A 28 4.01 10.43 -4.31
N ALA A 29 3.84 9.16 -4.63
CA ALA A 29 4.95 8.20 -4.69
C ALA A 29 5.93 8.56 -5.82
N TYR A 30 5.44 8.93 -7.00
CA TYR A 30 6.24 9.40 -8.13
C TYR A 30 6.98 10.70 -7.79
N ARG A 31 6.32 11.67 -7.18
CA ARG A 31 6.95 12.91 -6.70
C ARG A 31 8.16 12.61 -5.81
N ARG A 32 7.99 11.75 -4.81
CA ARG A 32 9.09 11.36 -3.90
C ARG A 32 10.24 10.69 -4.62
N ASP A 33 9.95 9.82 -5.61
CA ASP A 33 10.99 9.12 -6.35
C ASP A 33 11.74 10.05 -7.31
N LEU A 34 11.06 11.00 -7.95
CA LEU A 34 11.67 12.02 -8.80
C LEU A 34 12.50 13.02 -7.99
N SER A 35 11.99 13.51 -6.85
CA SER A 35 12.76 14.40 -5.95
C SER A 35 13.98 13.70 -5.36
N GLN A 36 13.94 12.37 -5.19
CA GLN A 36 15.14 11.63 -4.80
C GLN A 36 16.14 11.52 -5.96
N LEU A 37 15.66 11.31 -7.19
CA LEU A 37 16.50 11.29 -8.39
C LEU A 37 17.22 12.63 -8.55
N GLU A 38 16.50 13.74 -8.47
CA GLU A 38 17.07 15.10 -8.52
C GLU A 38 18.24 15.26 -7.56
N ARG A 39 18.05 14.90 -6.28
CA ARG A 39 19.12 14.95 -5.27
C ARG A 39 20.31 14.06 -5.62
N LEU A 40 20.09 12.91 -6.23
CA LEU A 40 21.15 12.00 -6.67
C LEU A 40 21.95 12.54 -7.85
N LEU A 41 21.27 13.22 -8.77
CA LEU A 41 21.89 13.90 -9.92
C LEU A 41 22.69 15.12 -9.48
N MET A 42 22.15 15.96 -8.58
CA MET A 42 22.83 17.16 -8.05
C MET A 42 24.13 16.83 -7.28
N LEU A 43 24.25 15.64 -6.70
CA LEU A 43 25.49 15.18 -6.04
C LEU A 43 26.63 14.87 -7.03
N ARG A 44 26.36 14.93 -8.33
CA ARG A 44 27.33 14.88 -9.42
C ARG A 44 27.05 16.07 -10.34
N PRO A 45 27.58 17.28 -10.04
CA PRO A 45 27.53 18.32 -11.04
C PRO A 45 28.24 17.76 -12.28
N SER A 46 27.54 17.76 -13.40
CA SER A 46 28.18 17.39 -14.66
C SER A 46 29.31 18.36 -14.91
N GLU A 47 30.55 17.88 -14.94
CA GLU A 47 31.66 18.67 -15.41
C GLU A 47 31.27 19.18 -16.81
N ASN A 48 31.25 20.51 -16.97
CA ASN A 48 30.97 21.20 -18.23
C ASN A 48 29.53 21.18 -18.81
N GLY A 49 28.46 21.17 -18.00
CA GLY A 49 27.10 21.30 -18.52
C GLY A 49 26.64 20.12 -19.40
N ALA A 50 27.20 18.94 -19.18
CA ALA A 50 26.84 17.74 -19.93
C ALA A 50 25.37 17.35 -19.71
N ASP A 51 24.77 16.77 -20.74
CA ASP A 51 23.41 16.27 -20.72
C ASP A 51 23.26 15.07 -19.76
N VAL A 52 22.09 14.98 -19.13
CA VAL A 52 21.70 13.82 -18.31
C VAL A 52 21.68 12.58 -19.21
N GLY A 53 22.55 11.64 -18.90
CA GLY A 53 22.78 10.44 -19.69
C GLY A 53 22.69 9.14 -18.89
N HIS A 54 22.92 8.03 -19.58
CA HIS A 54 22.88 6.68 -19.02
C HIS A 54 23.77 6.52 -17.76
N GLY A 55 24.97 7.13 -17.77
CA GLY A 55 25.92 7.06 -16.67
C GLY A 55 25.41 7.66 -15.36
N ASP A 56 24.57 8.71 -15.45
CA ASP A 56 24.03 9.39 -14.27
C ASP A 56 22.98 8.51 -13.58
N PHE A 57 22.10 7.85 -14.34
CA PHE A 57 21.13 6.91 -13.79
C PHE A 57 21.80 5.66 -13.20
N LEU A 58 22.86 5.16 -13.86
CA LEU A 58 23.66 4.05 -13.34
C LEU A 58 24.30 4.41 -12.01
N ALA A 59 24.88 5.60 -11.91
CA ALA A 59 25.48 6.13 -10.67
C ALA A 59 24.43 6.34 -9.58
N ALA A 60 23.23 6.84 -9.94
CA ALA A 60 22.12 6.97 -9.00
C ALA A 60 21.69 5.60 -8.44
N LEU A 61 21.55 4.57 -9.29
CA LEU A 61 21.25 3.20 -8.85
C LEU A 61 22.34 2.64 -7.93
N LYS A 62 23.62 2.85 -8.26
CA LYS A 62 24.76 2.43 -7.43
C LYS A 62 24.72 3.08 -6.04
N LYS A 63 24.43 4.38 -5.95
CA LYS A 63 24.27 5.09 -4.66
C LYS A 63 23.09 4.54 -3.84
N LEU A 64 21.97 4.20 -4.49
CA LEU A 64 20.83 3.60 -3.81
C LEU A 64 21.17 2.20 -3.28
N SER A 65 21.92 1.40 -4.03
CA SER A 65 22.42 0.09 -3.59
C SER A 65 23.35 0.22 -2.38
N GLN A 66 24.27 1.18 -2.40
CA GLN A 66 25.18 1.47 -1.26
C GLN A 66 24.43 1.90 0.01
N ARG A 67 23.24 2.46 -0.11
CA ARG A 67 22.34 2.79 1.00
C ARG A 67 21.46 1.63 1.45
N ASN A 68 21.77 0.41 1.04
CA ASN A 68 21.02 -0.81 1.36
C ASN A 68 19.52 -0.75 0.97
N LEU A 69 19.20 -0.06 -0.12
CA LEU A 69 17.85 -0.09 -0.65
C LEU A 69 17.55 -1.47 -1.22
N SER A 70 16.35 -2.01 -0.90
CA SER A 70 15.95 -3.33 -1.43
C SER A 70 15.85 -3.30 -2.96
N GLU A 71 16.13 -4.45 -3.61
CA GLU A 71 16.04 -4.60 -5.07
C GLU A 71 14.64 -4.22 -5.58
N ARG A 72 13.59 -4.60 -4.85
CA ARG A 72 12.19 -4.22 -5.18
C ARG A 72 12.00 -2.70 -5.19
N SER A 73 12.58 -2.00 -4.22
CA SER A 73 12.51 -0.53 -4.16
C SER A 73 13.29 0.12 -5.30
N MET A 74 14.47 -0.41 -5.63
CA MET A 74 15.28 0.07 -6.75
C MET A 74 14.58 -0.17 -8.09
N ALA A 75 13.97 -1.36 -8.30
CA ALA A 75 13.20 -1.67 -9.49
C ALA A 75 12.01 -0.72 -9.67
N ARG A 76 11.28 -0.42 -8.58
CA ARG A 76 10.17 0.54 -8.61
C ARG A 76 10.64 1.93 -9.00
N LYS A 77 11.74 2.42 -8.43
CA LYS A 77 12.31 3.74 -8.76
C LYS A 77 12.75 3.82 -10.22
N LEU A 78 13.45 2.82 -10.70
CA LEU A 78 13.85 2.75 -12.11
C LEU A 78 12.63 2.74 -13.04
N SER A 79 11.55 2.08 -12.66
CA SER A 79 10.29 2.12 -13.42
C SER A 79 9.70 3.53 -13.50
N VAL A 80 9.72 4.30 -12.39
CA VAL A 80 9.27 5.71 -12.38
C VAL A 80 10.16 6.57 -13.28
N TRP A 81 11.47 6.40 -13.19
CA TRP A 81 12.43 7.16 -14.00
C TRP A 81 12.25 6.90 -15.51
N ARG A 82 12.05 5.63 -15.90
CA ARG A 82 11.73 5.24 -17.29
C ARG A 82 10.46 5.89 -17.79
N GLN A 83 9.40 5.84 -16.99
CA GLN A 83 8.13 6.45 -17.39
C GLN A 83 8.27 7.96 -17.58
N TYR A 84 9.03 8.63 -16.73
CA TYR A 84 9.32 10.04 -16.88
C TYR A 84 10.18 10.33 -18.12
N CYS A 85 11.29 9.62 -18.34
CA CYS A 85 12.12 9.77 -19.52
C CYS A 85 11.35 9.47 -20.81
N GLY A 86 10.52 8.42 -20.82
CA GLY A 86 9.64 8.10 -21.95
C GLY A 86 8.64 9.22 -22.23
N TRP A 87 8.08 9.84 -21.20
CA TRP A 87 7.18 10.99 -21.35
C TRP A 87 7.90 12.21 -21.93
N LEU A 88 9.16 12.47 -21.54
CA LEU A 88 10.00 13.53 -22.15
C LEU A 88 10.28 13.25 -23.62
N VAL A 89 10.62 12.00 -23.97
CA VAL A 89 10.88 11.60 -25.37
C VAL A 89 9.63 11.77 -26.23
N GLN A 90 8.47 11.32 -25.76
CA GLN A 90 7.19 11.47 -26.46
C GLN A 90 6.82 12.93 -26.75
N ARG A 91 7.28 13.88 -25.92
CA ARG A 91 7.06 15.31 -26.10
C ARG A 91 8.16 16.01 -26.89
N GLY A 92 9.14 15.27 -27.40
CA GLY A 92 10.29 15.85 -28.12
C GLY A 92 11.24 16.68 -27.23
N LEU A 93 11.10 16.60 -25.90
CA LEU A 93 11.93 17.30 -24.95
C LEU A 93 13.28 16.60 -24.70
N MET A 94 13.35 15.32 -25.02
CA MET A 94 14.55 14.49 -24.93
C MET A 94 14.68 13.62 -26.18
N ALA A 95 15.89 13.52 -26.73
CA ALA A 95 16.12 12.80 -27.99
C ALA A 95 15.99 11.26 -27.84
N ALA A 96 16.43 10.69 -26.72
CA ALA A 96 16.36 9.28 -26.45
C ALA A 96 16.26 9.01 -24.93
N ASP A 97 15.67 7.88 -24.56
CA ASP A 97 15.54 7.47 -23.15
C ASP A 97 16.89 6.92 -22.61
N PRO A 98 17.58 7.64 -21.70
CA PRO A 98 18.86 7.20 -21.14
C PRO A 98 18.71 5.99 -20.21
N THR A 99 17.49 5.60 -19.84
CA THR A 99 17.21 4.48 -18.94
C THR A 99 16.88 3.17 -19.68
N ALA A 100 16.74 3.20 -21.01
CA ALA A 100 16.25 2.09 -21.82
C ALA A 100 16.98 0.76 -21.55
N ASN A 101 18.31 0.79 -21.45
CA ASN A 101 19.15 -0.40 -21.25
C ASN A 101 19.54 -0.67 -19.79
N LEU A 102 19.05 0.11 -18.84
CA LEU A 102 19.32 -0.12 -17.42
C LEU A 102 18.54 -1.34 -16.93
N LYS A 103 19.21 -2.23 -16.23
CA LYS A 103 18.58 -3.38 -15.58
C LYS A 103 18.50 -3.11 -14.06
N ALA A 104 17.28 -3.18 -13.52
CA ALA A 104 17.15 -3.22 -12.08
C ALA A 104 17.68 -4.55 -11.54
N PRO A 105 18.24 -4.55 -10.32
CA PRO A 105 18.52 -5.80 -9.63
C PRO A 105 17.23 -6.64 -9.56
N LYS A 106 17.33 -7.92 -9.89
CA LYS A 106 16.18 -8.83 -9.78
C LYS A 106 15.89 -9.07 -8.30
N PRO A 107 14.69 -8.74 -7.80
CA PRO A 107 14.33 -9.10 -6.44
C PRO A 107 14.33 -10.62 -6.32
N PRO A 108 14.84 -11.19 -5.21
CA PRO A 108 14.75 -12.62 -4.97
C PRO A 108 13.28 -13.03 -5.08
N GLN A 109 13.00 -14.09 -5.82
CA GLN A 109 11.67 -14.69 -5.91
C GLN A 109 11.32 -15.29 -4.53
N ARG A 110 10.78 -14.48 -3.66
CA ARG A 110 10.15 -14.97 -2.44
C ARG A 110 8.75 -15.41 -2.83
N LEU A 111 8.52 -16.70 -2.84
CA LEU A 111 7.16 -17.22 -2.85
C LEU A 111 6.42 -16.58 -1.66
N PRO A 112 5.24 -16.00 -1.86
CA PRO A 112 4.45 -15.49 -0.77
C PRO A 112 4.24 -16.64 0.22
N LYS A 113 4.75 -16.50 1.46
CA LYS A 113 4.43 -17.45 2.52
C LYS A 113 3.00 -17.13 2.95
N ALA A 114 2.04 -17.87 2.41
CA ALA A 114 0.72 -17.94 3.02
C ALA A 114 0.90 -18.45 4.46
N VAL A 115 0.24 -17.79 5.41
CA VAL A 115 0.18 -18.32 6.77
C VAL A 115 -0.63 -19.61 6.69
N GLN A 116 -0.15 -20.67 7.34
CA GLN A 116 -0.91 -21.92 7.39
C GLN A 116 -2.28 -21.65 8.04
N GLN A 117 -3.32 -22.36 7.55
CA GLN A 117 -4.70 -22.09 7.95
C GLN A 117 -4.95 -22.36 9.43
N GLU A 118 -4.48 -23.51 9.93
CA GLU A 118 -4.70 -23.91 11.32
C GLU A 118 -4.08 -22.95 12.35
N PRO A 119 -2.79 -22.54 12.24
CA PRO A 119 -2.22 -21.55 13.14
C PRO A 119 -2.93 -20.20 13.10
N LEU A 120 -3.39 -19.79 11.91
CA LEU A 120 -4.10 -18.50 11.77
C LEU A 120 -5.50 -18.57 12.37
N ASN A 121 -6.24 -19.66 12.12
CA ASN A 121 -7.55 -19.88 12.73
C ASN A 121 -7.44 -20.00 14.26
N HIS A 122 -6.41 -20.66 14.75
CA HIS A 122 -6.15 -20.76 16.18
C HIS A 122 -5.91 -19.37 16.80
N LEU A 123 -5.06 -18.55 16.17
CA LEU A 123 -4.81 -17.17 16.58
C LEU A 123 -6.09 -16.34 16.62
N LEU A 124 -6.90 -16.37 15.55
CA LEU A 124 -8.16 -15.61 15.47
C LEU A 124 -9.21 -16.08 16.49
N ASN A 125 -9.19 -17.36 16.86
CA ASN A 125 -10.10 -17.93 17.86
C ASN A 125 -9.70 -17.63 19.31
N GLN A 126 -8.42 -17.27 19.59
CA GLN A 126 -7.97 -16.92 20.95
C GLN A 126 -8.55 -15.59 21.45
N GLY A 127 -9.21 -14.82 20.57
CA GLY A 127 -9.83 -13.56 20.94
C GLY A 127 -8.83 -12.42 21.10
N CYS A 128 -9.33 -11.21 21.12
CA CYS A 128 -8.53 -9.99 21.28
C CYS A 128 -8.78 -9.29 22.64
N GLY A 129 -9.53 -9.91 23.55
CA GLY A 129 -10.07 -9.28 24.75
C GLY A 129 -11.51 -8.80 24.57
N GLU A 130 -12.09 -8.25 25.63
CA GLU A 130 -13.51 -7.86 25.68
C GLU A 130 -13.73 -6.33 25.69
N ASP A 131 -12.66 -5.54 25.72
CA ASP A 131 -12.79 -4.09 25.63
C ASP A 131 -13.16 -3.62 24.21
N ALA A 132 -13.73 -2.43 24.10
CA ALA A 132 -14.21 -1.87 22.82
C ALA A 132 -13.14 -1.84 21.71
N LEU A 133 -11.86 -1.64 22.05
CA LEU A 133 -10.77 -1.62 21.08
C LEU A 133 -10.37 -3.03 20.64
N ALA A 134 -10.43 -3.98 21.55
CA ALA A 134 -10.17 -5.38 21.28
C ALA A 134 -11.25 -5.99 20.38
N LEU A 135 -12.52 -5.75 20.67
CA LEU A 135 -13.67 -6.15 19.83
C LEU A 135 -13.57 -5.53 18.42
N ARG A 136 -13.22 -4.25 18.33
CA ARG A 136 -12.95 -3.57 17.05
C ARG A 136 -11.84 -4.28 16.27
N ASP A 137 -10.71 -4.56 16.90
CA ASP A 137 -9.55 -5.16 16.26
C ASP A 137 -9.88 -6.57 15.75
N ARG A 138 -10.62 -7.35 16.53
CA ARG A 138 -11.14 -8.66 16.11
C ARG A 138 -12.01 -8.53 14.87
N ALA A 139 -12.97 -7.61 14.84
CA ALA A 139 -13.83 -7.40 13.67
C ALA A 139 -13.03 -6.97 12.42
N VAL A 140 -12.02 -6.12 12.59
CA VAL A 140 -11.10 -5.74 11.51
C VAL A 140 -10.33 -6.94 10.97
N PHE A 141 -9.78 -7.81 11.84
CA PHE A 141 -8.97 -8.96 11.44
C PHE A 141 -9.83 -10.02 10.76
N GLU A 142 -11.04 -10.26 11.26
CA GLU A 142 -12.01 -11.16 10.65
C GLU A 142 -12.46 -10.68 9.26
N LEU A 143 -12.64 -9.39 9.03
CA LEU A 143 -12.93 -8.87 7.69
C LEU A 143 -11.74 -9.00 6.72
N LEU A 144 -10.52 -8.77 7.19
CA LEU A 144 -9.31 -8.93 6.38
C LEU A 144 -9.10 -10.39 5.95
N TYR A 145 -9.34 -11.34 6.86
CA TYR A 145 -9.16 -12.77 6.62
C TYR A 145 -10.42 -13.40 6.04
N GLY A 146 -11.57 -13.30 6.70
CA GLY A 146 -12.79 -14.02 6.33
C GLY A 146 -13.49 -13.52 5.08
N SER A 147 -13.34 -12.23 4.74
CA SER A 147 -13.91 -11.62 3.53
C SER A 147 -12.85 -11.17 2.53
N GLY A 148 -11.59 -11.36 2.84
CA GLY A 148 -10.46 -11.04 1.95
C GLY A 148 -10.41 -9.57 1.51
N LEU A 149 -10.87 -8.63 2.34
CA LEU A 149 -10.88 -7.21 2.02
C LEU A 149 -9.45 -6.63 2.01
N ARG A 150 -9.22 -5.60 1.18
CA ARG A 150 -7.97 -4.84 1.26
C ARG A 150 -7.98 -3.95 2.50
N LEU A 151 -6.81 -3.69 3.06
CA LEU A 151 -6.68 -2.80 4.21
C LEU A 151 -7.31 -1.43 3.97
N SER A 152 -7.11 -0.86 2.78
CA SER A 152 -7.72 0.43 2.41
C SER A 152 -9.25 0.36 2.31
N GLU A 153 -9.80 -0.77 1.89
CA GLU A 153 -11.24 -1.01 1.84
C GLU A 153 -11.82 -1.06 3.26
N VAL A 154 -11.21 -1.85 4.15
CA VAL A 154 -11.63 -1.93 5.56
C VAL A 154 -11.59 -0.55 6.25
N CYS A 155 -10.51 0.22 6.04
CA CYS A 155 -10.41 1.59 6.58
C CYS A 155 -11.46 2.55 6.01
N GLY A 156 -11.90 2.31 4.76
CA GLY A 156 -12.87 3.14 4.07
C GLY A 156 -14.32 2.88 4.45
N LEU A 157 -14.63 1.75 5.11
CA LEU A 157 -16.00 1.36 5.44
C LEU A 157 -16.69 2.37 6.36
N ASN A 158 -17.95 2.62 6.07
CA ASN A 158 -18.89 3.34 6.92
C ASN A 158 -19.94 2.38 7.49
N LEU A 159 -20.72 2.82 8.45
CA LEU A 159 -21.78 2.01 9.05
C LEU A 159 -22.79 1.49 8.02
N HIS A 160 -23.17 2.33 7.06
CA HIS A 160 -24.16 1.97 6.02
C HIS A 160 -23.60 1.02 4.93
N ASP A 161 -22.29 0.82 4.88
CA ASP A 161 -21.67 -0.11 3.93
C ASP A 161 -21.79 -1.58 4.35
N VAL A 162 -22.15 -1.82 5.63
CA VAL A 162 -22.20 -3.16 6.20
C VAL A 162 -23.63 -3.53 6.53
N LEU A 163 -24.06 -4.67 5.99
CA LEU A 163 -25.41 -5.23 6.16
C LEU A 163 -25.27 -6.63 6.77
N PRO A 164 -25.04 -6.73 8.10
CA PRO A 164 -24.79 -8.02 8.77
C PRO A 164 -25.97 -8.99 8.63
N ASP A 165 -27.20 -8.49 8.68
CA ASP A 165 -28.42 -9.30 8.54
C ASP A 165 -28.58 -9.89 7.13
N GLU A 166 -28.08 -9.19 6.11
CA GLU A 166 -28.05 -9.65 4.73
C GLU A 166 -26.80 -10.47 4.39
N GLY A 167 -25.80 -10.45 5.26
CA GLY A 167 -24.51 -11.14 5.06
C GLY A 167 -23.60 -10.49 4.02
N TRP A 168 -23.68 -9.16 3.79
CA TRP A 168 -22.90 -8.46 2.78
C TRP A 168 -22.22 -7.20 3.30
N VAL A 169 -21.11 -6.87 2.65
CA VAL A 169 -20.42 -5.57 2.81
C VAL A 169 -20.17 -4.94 1.44
N GLY A 170 -20.54 -3.67 1.30
CA GLY A 170 -20.23 -2.84 0.15
C GLY A 170 -18.82 -2.25 0.27
N VAL A 171 -17.99 -2.39 -0.75
CA VAL A 171 -16.63 -1.82 -0.76
C VAL A 171 -16.38 -1.02 -2.02
N THR A 172 -15.69 0.09 -1.85
CA THR A 172 -15.21 0.92 -2.96
C THR A 172 -13.75 0.59 -3.25
N GLY A 173 -13.49 0.01 -4.41
CA GLY A 173 -12.17 -0.38 -4.87
C GLY A 173 -11.43 0.73 -5.63
N LYS A 174 -10.33 0.33 -6.29
CA LYS A 174 -9.52 1.24 -7.12
C LYS A 174 -10.36 1.85 -8.24
N GLY A 175 -10.27 3.17 -8.39
CA GLY A 175 -11.02 3.92 -9.43
C GLY A 175 -12.49 4.15 -9.08
N GLY A 176 -12.89 4.07 -7.81
CA GLY A 176 -14.27 4.32 -7.37
C GLY A 176 -15.25 3.19 -7.68
N LYS A 177 -14.77 2.05 -8.20
CA LYS A 177 -15.65 0.91 -8.52
C LYS A 177 -16.17 0.27 -7.24
N GLN A 178 -17.48 0.21 -7.10
CA GLN A 178 -18.15 -0.44 -5.98
C GLN A 178 -18.39 -1.93 -6.28
N ARG A 179 -18.28 -2.76 -5.24
CA ARG A 179 -18.69 -4.16 -5.29
C ARG A 179 -19.22 -4.61 -3.94
N ARG A 180 -20.08 -5.62 -3.93
CA ARG A 180 -20.50 -6.32 -2.72
C ARG A 180 -19.59 -7.53 -2.49
N VAL A 181 -19.26 -7.80 -1.23
CA VAL A 181 -18.47 -8.95 -0.79
C VAL A 181 -19.26 -9.70 0.27
N PRO A 182 -19.41 -11.03 0.18
CA PRO A 182 -20.10 -11.80 1.21
C PRO A 182 -19.30 -11.79 2.51
N LEU A 183 -20.01 -11.73 3.62
CA LEU A 183 -19.47 -11.87 4.96
C LEU A 183 -19.57 -13.33 5.41
N VAL A 184 -18.47 -13.89 5.90
CA VAL A 184 -18.51 -15.19 6.58
C VAL A 184 -19.07 -15.03 7.99
N ARG A 185 -19.63 -16.12 8.55
CA ARG A 185 -20.30 -16.09 9.87
C ARG A 185 -19.43 -15.44 10.94
N LYS A 186 -18.15 -15.81 11.05
CA LYS A 186 -17.23 -15.22 12.03
C LYS A 186 -17.06 -13.70 11.89
N SER A 187 -17.04 -13.18 10.66
CA SER A 187 -16.98 -11.74 10.42
C SER A 187 -18.27 -11.03 10.86
N ILE A 188 -19.43 -11.68 10.66
CA ILE A 188 -20.73 -11.17 11.12
C ILE A 188 -20.75 -11.11 12.64
N ASP A 189 -20.43 -12.22 13.31
CA ASP A 189 -20.44 -12.32 14.76
C ASP A 189 -19.49 -11.26 15.39
N ALA A 190 -18.26 -11.12 14.85
CA ALA A 190 -17.32 -10.12 15.33
C ALA A 190 -17.80 -8.67 15.13
N LEU A 191 -18.53 -8.39 14.06
CA LEU A 191 -19.13 -7.09 13.81
C LEU A 191 -20.27 -6.81 14.80
N LEU A 192 -21.15 -7.79 15.05
CA LEU A 192 -22.25 -7.67 15.99
C LEU A 192 -21.74 -7.49 17.43
N ASP A 193 -20.64 -8.15 17.80
CA ASP A 193 -19.97 -7.94 19.09
C ASP A 193 -19.39 -6.53 19.22
N TYR A 194 -18.82 -5.99 18.14
CA TYR A 194 -18.17 -4.67 18.18
C TYR A 194 -19.14 -3.49 18.13
N LEU A 195 -20.18 -3.55 17.28
CA LEU A 195 -21.05 -2.40 16.98
C LEU A 195 -21.67 -1.74 18.23
N PRO A 196 -22.18 -2.49 19.24
CA PRO A 196 -22.71 -1.89 20.47
C PRO A 196 -21.66 -1.12 21.30
N HIS A 197 -20.39 -1.47 21.16
CA HIS A 197 -19.27 -0.88 21.89
C HIS A 197 -18.50 0.18 21.09
N ARG A 198 -18.98 0.49 19.87
CA ARG A 198 -18.33 1.48 19.01
C ARG A 198 -18.39 2.88 19.62
N VAL A 199 -17.22 3.45 19.93
CA VAL A 199 -17.10 4.85 20.35
C VAL A 199 -16.84 5.72 19.12
N ALA A 200 -17.66 6.74 18.89
CA ALA A 200 -17.53 7.64 17.76
C ALA A 200 -17.67 9.10 18.17
N ALA A 201 -16.89 9.97 17.54
CA ALA A 201 -17.11 11.41 17.63
C ALA A 201 -18.42 11.78 16.91
N GLU A 202 -18.98 12.93 17.25
CA GLU A 202 -20.21 13.43 16.62
C GLU A 202 -20.06 13.51 15.11
N GLY A 203 -21.03 12.96 14.38
CA GLY A 203 -21.04 12.91 12.91
C GLY A 203 -20.06 11.93 12.27
N GLU A 204 -19.29 11.11 13.02
CA GLU A 204 -18.37 10.15 12.44
C GLU A 204 -19.10 8.90 11.90
N ALA A 205 -19.13 8.77 10.59
CA ALA A 205 -19.79 7.65 9.89
C ALA A 205 -18.92 6.40 9.76
N ALA A 206 -17.61 6.47 10.01
CA ALA A 206 -16.69 5.35 9.83
C ALA A 206 -17.11 4.14 10.65
N LEU A 207 -17.12 2.96 10.05
CA LEU A 207 -17.38 1.70 10.75
C LEU A 207 -16.38 1.48 11.89
N PHE A 208 -15.09 1.61 11.60
CA PHE A 208 -14.03 1.42 12.58
C PHE A 208 -13.42 2.76 13.02
N THR A 209 -13.42 2.97 14.32
CA THR A 209 -12.94 4.21 14.95
C THR A 209 -11.72 3.96 15.82
N ASN A 210 -10.89 4.99 15.98
CA ASN A 210 -9.77 4.99 16.91
C ASN A 210 -10.25 5.40 18.34
N LYS A 211 -9.32 5.42 19.31
CA LYS A 211 -9.62 5.82 20.70
C LYS A 211 -10.23 7.21 20.86
N ASN A 212 -10.10 8.07 19.86
CA ASN A 212 -10.66 9.42 19.84
C ASN A 212 -12.01 9.48 19.09
N GLY A 213 -12.60 8.34 18.75
CA GLY A 213 -13.87 8.27 18.04
C GLY A 213 -13.80 8.63 16.54
N ARG A 214 -12.62 8.82 15.97
CA ARG A 214 -12.42 9.17 14.55
C ARG A 214 -12.01 7.95 13.73
N ARG A 215 -12.20 7.99 12.41
CA ARG A 215 -11.86 6.91 11.47
C ARG A 215 -10.49 6.30 11.75
N LEU A 216 -10.46 4.97 11.81
CA LEU A 216 -9.24 4.19 12.05
C LEU A 216 -8.33 4.18 10.82
N GLY A 217 -7.08 4.58 10.99
CA GLY A 217 -6.11 4.66 9.89
C GLY A 217 -5.40 3.33 9.60
N GLN A 218 -4.97 3.13 8.36
CA GLN A 218 -4.28 1.91 7.90
C GLN A 218 -3.05 1.57 8.77
N ARG A 219 -2.24 2.57 9.12
CA ARG A 219 -1.04 2.38 9.93
C ARG A 219 -1.35 1.91 11.34
N GLN A 220 -2.49 2.36 11.90
CA GLN A 220 -2.97 1.91 13.21
C GLN A 220 -3.39 0.43 13.15
N ILE A 221 -4.14 0.02 12.12
CA ILE A 221 -4.53 -1.40 11.93
C ILE A 221 -3.28 -2.28 11.81
N GLN A 222 -2.30 -1.87 10.99
CA GLN A 222 -1.04 -2.62 10.84
C GLN A 222 -0.32 -2.80 12.18
N LYS A 223 -0.21 -1.72 12.97
CA LYS A 223 0.44 -1.76 14.28
C LYS A 223 -0.34 -2.67 15.25
N ARG A 224 -1.66 -2.54 15.30
CA ARG A 224 -2.52 -3.37 16.17
C ARG A 224 -2.45 -4.85 15.81
N LEU A 225 -2.46 -5.19 14.51
CA LEU A 225 -2.30 -6.57 14.05
C LEU A 225 -0.96 -7.18 14.48
N GLN A 226 0.13 -6.42 14.39
CA GLN A 226 1.45 -6.86 14.82
C GLN A 226 1.53 -7.06 16.34
N GLN A 227 0.98 -6.12 17.11
CA GLN A 227 0.93 -6.20 18.55
C GLN A 227 0.13 -7.43 19.00
N TRP A 228 -1.09 -7.57 18.48
CA TRP A 228 -1.93 -8.72 18.78
C TRP A 228 -1.25 -10.05 18.44
N ALA A 229 -0.63 -10.17 17.26
CA ALA A 229 0.08 -11.39 16.88
C ALA A 229 1.24 -11.72 17.85
N ALA A 230 1.97 -10.71 18.31
CA ALA A 230 3.04 -10.87 19.29
C ALA A 230 2.50 -11.29 20.67
N GLU A 231 1.40 -10.68 21.13
CA GLU A 231 0.71 -11.04 22.38
C GLU A 231 0.20 -12.48 22.37
N GLN A 232 -0.20 -12.99 21.20
CA GLN A 232 -0.62 -14.39 21.00
C GLN A 232 0.54 -15.35 20.74
N GLY A 233 1.78 -14.93 20.94
CA GLY A 233 2.97 -15.76 20.79
C GLY A 233 3.32 -16.13 19.34
N SER A 234 2.77 -15.43 18.36
CA SER A 234 3.13 -15.67 16.96
C SER A 234 4.58 -15.30 16.67
N ALA A 235 5.39 -16.28 16.28
CA ALA A 235 6.75 -16.05 15.80
C ALA A 235 6.79 -15.38 14.40
N GLN A 236 5.67 -15.32 13.71
CA GLN A 236 5.56 -14.75 12.36
C GLN A 236 5.07 -13.31 12.40
N HIS A 237 5.71 -12.47 11.60
CA HIS A 237 5.25 -11.12 11.36
C HIS A 237 3.96 -11.17 10.51
N LEU A 238 2.81 -10.92 11.13
CA LEU A 238 1.53 -10.86 10.41
C LEU A 238 1.33 -9.47 9.76
N SER A 239 0.82 -9.49 8.55
CA SER A 239 0.43 -8.26 7.84
C SER A 239 -0.96 -8.42 7.24
N PRO A 240 -1.71 -7.30 7.01
CA PRO A 240 -3.02 -7.35 6.36
C PRO A 240 -3.00 -8.04 4.99
N HIS A 241 -1.90 -7.89 4.25
CA HIS A 241 -1.71 -8.58 2.97
C HIS A 241 -1.59 -10.10 3.12
N MET A 242 -0.95 -10.57 4.17
CA MET A 242 -0.83 -12.01 4.45
C MET A 242 -2.19 -12.60 4.82
N LEU A 243 -2.99 -11.92 5.66
CA LEU A 243 -4.34 -12.36 5.99
C LEU A 243 -5.21 -12.51 4.74
N ARG A 244 -5.23 -11.49 3.89
CA ARG A 244 -5.96 -11.54 2.63
C ARG A 244 -5.44 -12.61 1.66
N HIS A 245 -4.14 -12.84 1.59
CA HIS A 245 -3.54 -13.87 0.72
C HIS A 245 -3.90 -15.26 1.22
N SER A 246 -3.89 -15.47 2.53
CA SER A 246 -4.33 -16.72 3.15
C SER A 246 -5.79 -17.02 2.84
N TYR A 247 -6.70 -16.03 2.91
CA TYR A 247 -8.09 -16.18 2.47
C TYR A 247 -8.18 -16.72 1.03
N ALA A 248 -7.48 -16.08 0.07
CA ALA A 248 -7.52 -16.49 -1.33
C ALA A 248 -6.96 -17.92 -1.53
N SER A 249 -5.94 -18.30 -0.78
CA SER A 249 -5.34 -19.65 -0.84
C SER A 249 -6.26 -20.72 -0.23
N HIS A 250 -7.00 -20.37 0.83
CA HIS A 250 -7.89 -21.30 1.54
C HIS A 250 -9.25 -21.48 0.84
N LEU A 251 -9.67 -20.54 -0.01
CA LEU A 251 -10.86 -20.68 -0.86
C LEU A 251 -10.66 -21.65 -2.02
N LEU A 252 -9.40 -21.92 -2.40
CA LEU A 252 -9.05 -22.77 -3.54
C LEU A 252 -8.74 -24.22 -3.12
N GLN A 253 -8.80 -24.52 -1.83
CA GLN A 253 -8.68 -25.87 -1.24
C GLN A 253 -10.04 -26.46 -0.91
#